data_ad0359f8577e9d3ad88f1b304a8ad2ed
#
_entry.id   ad0359f8577e9d3ad88f1b304a8ad2ed
#
_cell.length_a   1.000
_cell.length_b   1.000
_cell.length_c   1.000
_cell.angle_alpha   90.00
_cell.angle_beta   90.00
_cell.angle_gamma   90.00
#
_symmetry.space_group_name_H-M   'P 1'
#
loop_
_entity.id
_entity.type
_entity.pdbx_description
1 polymer ?
#
loop_
_entity_poly.entity_id
_entity_poly.type
_entity_poly.pdbx_seq_one_letter_code
_entity_poly.pdbx_strand_id
1 'polypeptide(L)'
;MAAARGTALAATGVALKTAAAVSQPARSAELLRDAAEGVGEIVWAALNPAPETPLNVPIGPHRRFTVVRHTLADYRLVKNELGGTVNDVLLTVVSGALGTWLRTRGVRTDGVEMRALVPVSVRTSDEHGELGNRLTVMRGPLPVYVDDPVARLGVVRAAMDDLKRSKQAVGASTLVAVNDIAPPAVLAQASRLQFSTRLFNLLVTNIPGPQVPLYILGKKLQDLFPLAFLPDGHALAVAIMSYDGMIEYGLLADFDALPDLDVIAHGIDVALRTLVQAAANGSGPRLST
;
A
#
# COMPACT_ATOMS: atom_id res chain seq x y z
N MET A 1 7.20 -18.63 -47.33
CA MET A 1 8.39 -17.79 -47.13
C MET A 1 8.22 -16.73 -46.01
N ALA A 2 7.03 -16.41 -45.53
CA ALA A 2 6.83 -15.43 -44.44
C ALA A 2 7.13 -15.96 -43.03
N ALA A 3 6.88 -17.25 -42.76
CA ALA A 3 7.11 -17.87 -41.44
C ALA A 3 8.60 -18.01 -41.06
N ALA A 4 9.50 -18.18 -42.05
CA ALA A 4 10.93 -18.30 -41.80
C ALA A 4 11.63 -16.96 -41.43
N ARG A 5 11.03 -15.83 -41.83
CA ARG A 5 11.57 -14.48 -41.48
C ARG A 5 11.22 -14.07 -40.06
N GLY A 6 10.08 -14.50 -39.51
CA GLY A 6 9.67 -14.20 -38.15
C GLY A 6 10.54 -14.89 -37.08
N THR A 7 10.92 -16.14 -37.32
CA THR A 7 11.78 -16.91 -36.42
C THR A 7 13.23 -16.43 -36.39
N ALA A 8 13.75 -15.95 -37.52
CA ALA A 8 15.11 -15.41 -37.59
C ALA A 8 15.25 -14.04 -36.88
N LEU A 9 14.24 -13.18 -36.94
CA LEU A 9 14.21 -11.89 -36.22
C LEU A 9 14.06 -12.08 -34.71
N ALA A 10 13.30 -13.07 -34.27
CA ALA A 10 13.18 -13.40 -32.84
C ALA A 10 14.50 -13.99 -32.28
N ALA A 11 15.16 -14.86 -33.05
CA ALA A 11 16.43 -15.47 -32.65
C ALA A 11 17.59 -14.43 -32.59
N THR A 12 17.65 -13.49 -33.52
CA THR A 12 18.64 -12.40 -33.50
C THR A 12 18.37 -11.40 -32.38
N GLY A 13 17.12 -11.11 -32.03
CA GLY A 13 16.76 -10.25 -30.89
C GLY A 13 17.14 -10.87 -29.54
N VAL A 14 16.98 -12.17 -29.37
CA VAL A 14 17.41 -12.91 -28.17
C VAL A 14 18.94 -12.99 -28.09
N ALA A 15 19.63 -13.26 -29.20
CA ALA A 15 21.09 -13.34 -29.24
C ALA A 15 21.76 -11.99 -28.95
N LEU A 16 21.22 -10.88 -29.44
CA LEU A 16 21.70 -9.53 -29.13
C LEU A 16 21.48 -9.14 -27.66
N LYS A 17 20.35 -9.55 -27.07
CA LYS A 17 20.06 -9.31 -25.64
C LYS A 17 20.93 -10.15 -24.71
N THR A 18 21.24 -11.41 -25.08
CA THR A 18 22.17 -12.24 -24.34
C THR A 18 23.63 -11.76 -24.45
N ALA A 19 24.04 -11.26 -25.61
CA ALA A 19 25.37 -10.65 -25.76
C ALA A 19 25.54 -9.36 -24.96
N ALA A 20 24.48 -8.53 -24.83
CA ALA A 20 24.50 -7.34 -23.99
C ALA A 20 24.52 -7.68 -22.49
N ALA A 21 23.91 -8.78 -22.07
CA ALA A 21 23.97 -9.25 -20.68
C ALA A 21 25.37 -9.77 -20.28
N VAL A 22 26.09 -10.38 -21.21
CA VAL A 22 27.47 -10.86 -20.98
C VAL A 22 28.49 -9.70 -20.93
N SER A 23 28.20 -8.58 -21.56
CA SER A 23 29.11 -7.41 -21.59
C SER A 23 29.03 -6.52 -20.33
N GLN A 24 28.08 -6.78 -19.41
CA GLN A 24 27.94 -6.02 -18.15
C GLN A 24 27.70 -6.98 -16.97
N PRO A 25 28.76 -7.66 -16.47
CA PRO A 25 28.63 -8.69 -15.43
C PRO A 25 28.09 -8.15 -14.09
N ALA A 26 28.36 -6.89 -13.75
CA ALA A 26 27.82 -6.25 -12.56
C ALA A 26 26.29 -6.10 -12.64
N ARG A 27 25.77 -5.68 -13.79
CA ARG A 27 24.32 -5.52 -14.01
C ARG A 27 23.57 -6.85 -14.05
N SER A 28 24.25 -7.90 -14.57
CA SER A 28 23.69 -9.28 -14.55
C SER A 28 23.66 -9.86 -13.15
N ALA A 29 24.67 -9.56 -12.32
CA ALA A 29 24.72 -9.98 -10.92
C ALA A 29 23.65 -9.26 -10.08
N GLU A 30 23.42 -7.97 -10.32
CA GLU A 30 22.31 -7.22 -9.70
C GLU A 30 20.96 -7.83 -10.08
N LEU A 31 20.71 -8.09 -11.37
CA LEU A 31 19.46 -8.71 -11.83
C LEU A 31 19.21 -10.09 -11.22
N LEU A 32 20.24 -10.90 -11.05
CA LEU A 32 20.14 -12.22 -10.42
C LEU A 32 19.86 -12.10 -8.92
N ARG A 33 20.51 -11.16 -8.25
CA ARG A 33 20.27 -10.88 -6.83
C ARG A 33 18.83 -10.41 -6.60
N ASP A 34 18.37 -9.48 -7.40
CA ASP A 34 17.04 -8.91 -7.34
C ASP A 34 15.97 -9.97 -7.63
N ALA A 35 16.18 -10.83 -8.63
CA ALA A 35 15.30 -11.97 -8.89
C ALA A 35 15.28 -12.96 -7.71
N ALA A 36 16.41 -13.21 -7.08
CA ALA A 36 16.50 -14.07 -5.90
C ALA A 36 15.79 -13.47 -4.68
N GLU A 37 15.87 -12.15 -4.50
CA GLU A 37 15.15 -11.43 -3.44
C GLU A 37 13.64 -11.43 -3.70
N GLY A 38 13.19 -11.22 -4.94
CA GLY A 38 11.78 -11.33 -5.33
C GLY A 38 11.21 -12.73 -5.10
N VAL A 39 11.98 -13.77 -5.42
CA VAL A 39 11.64 -15.17 -5.10
C VAL A 39 11.61 -15.38 -3.58
N GLY A 40 12.56 -14.81 -2.85
CA GLY A 40 12.61 -14.86 -1.39
C GLY A 40 11.36 -14.25 -0.74
N GLU A 41 10.88 -13.12 -1.23
CA GLU A 41 9.64 -12.51 -0.75
C GLU A 41 8.41 -13.39 -1.02
N ILE A 42 8.33 -14.01 -2.20
CA ILE A 42 7.23 -14.93 -2.55
C ILE A 42 7.27 -16.18 -1.65
N VAL A 43 8.44 -16.75 -1.44
CA VAL A 43 8.63 -17.92 -0.56
C VAL A 43 8.30 -17.54 0.89
N TRP A 44 8.79 -16.40 1.37
CA TRP A 44 8.45 -15.92 2.71
C TRP A 44 6.95 -15.74 2.90
N ALA A 45 6.28 -15.12 1.92
CA ALA A 45 4.84 -14.90 1.95
C ALA A 45 4.04 -16.21 1.85
N ALA A 46 4.56 -17.22 1.14
CA ALA A 46 3.96 -18.55 1.09
C ALA A 46 4.06 -19.27 2.44
N LEU A 47 5.15 -19.03 3.17
CA LEU A 47 5.38 -19.58 4.51
C LEU A 47 4.68 -18.77 5.62
N ASN A 48 4.40 -17.48 5.37
CA ASN A 48 3.73 -16.56 6.29
C ASN A 48 2.54 -15.90 5.57
N PRO A 49 1.46 -16.62 5.27
CA PRO A 49 0.31 -16.04 4.57
C PRO A 49 -0.35 -14.95 5.43
N ALA A 50 -0.97 -13.96 4.76
CA ALA A 50 -1.84 -13.03 5.44
C ALA A 50 -3.00 -13.81 6.08
N PRO A 51 -3.49 -13.39 7.27
CA PRO A 51 -4.59 -14.08 7.92
C PRO A 51 -5.86 -14.04 7.06
N GLU A 52 -6.63 -15.11 7.06
CA GLU A 52 -7.94 -15.11 6.42
C GLU A 52 -8.91 -14.21 7.20
N THR A 53 -9.58 -13.33 6.49
CA THR A 53 -10.54 -12.38 7.06
C THR A 53 -11.77 -12.27 6.16
N PRO A 54 -12.89 -11.71 6.66
CA PRO A 54 -14.07 -11.45 5.84
C PRO A 54 -13.83 -10.50 4.65
N LEU A 55 -12.64 -9.87 4.56
CA LEU A 55 -12.24 -9.06 3.40
C LEU A 55 -11.70 -9.90 2.24
N ASN A 56 -11.31 -11.15 2.47
CA ASN A 56 -10.68 -12.03 1.49
C ASN A 56 -11.69 -13.02 0.92
N VAL A 57 -12.61 -12.51 0.12
CA VAL A 57 -13.72 -13.25 -0.49
C VAL A 57 -13.84 -12.94 -1.98
N PRO A 58 -14.40 -13.84 -2.79
CA PRO A 58 -14.75 -13.52 -4.18
C PRO A 58 -15.64 -12.28 -4.25
N ILE A 59 -15.34 -11.36 -5.17
CA ILE A 59 -16.07 -10.11 -5.33
C ILE A 59 -17.06 -10.18 -6.49
N GLY A 60 -18.25 -9.60 -6.30
CA GLY A 60 -19.29 -9.47 -7.31
C GLY A 60 -19.04 -8.29 -8.28
N PRO A 61 -19.99 -7.99 -9.17
CA PRO A 61 -19.89 -6.88 -10.12
C PRO A 61 -20.24 -5.51 -9.51
N HIS A 62 -20.91 -5.48 -8.37
CA HIS A 62 -21.41 -4.26 -7.76
C HIS A 62 -20.48 -3.71 -6.69
N ARG A 63 -20.46 -2.39 -6.54
CA ARG A 63 -19.58 -1.69 -5.60
C ARG A 63 -20.39 -0.81 -4.65
N ARG A 64 -19.88 -0.67 -3.44
CA ARG A 64 -20.33 0.30 -2.44
C ARG A 64 -19.19 1.28 -2.21
N PHE A 65 -19.51 2.56 -2.10
CA PHE A 65 -18.52 3.61 -1.89
C PHE A 65 -18.98 4.54 -0.78
N THR A 66 -18.08 4.87 0.13
CA THR A 66 -18.30 5.89 1.15
C THR A 66 -17.04 6.72 1.34
N VAL A 67 -17.17 7.89 1.95
CA VAL A 67 -16.08 8.85 2.13
C VAL A 67 -15.95 9.27 3.58
N VAL A 68 -14.72 9.59 4.00
CA VAL A 68 -14.43 10.19 5.31
C VAL A 68 -13.49 11.36 5.08
N ARG A 69 -13.66 12.42 5.86
CA ARG A 69 -12.90 13.66 5.74
C ARG A 69 -12.40 14.13 7.09
N HIS A 70 -11.10 14.42 7.17
CA HIS A 70 -10.45 14.94 8.37
C HIS A 70 -9.54 16.11 8.04
N THR A 71 -9.08 16.85 9.06
CA THR A 71 -8.06 17.88 8.87
C THR A 71 -6.66 17.25 8.84
N LEU A 72 -5.80 17.70 7.94
CA LEU A 72 -4.39 17.28 7.95
C LEU A 72 -3.69 17.74 9.25
N ALA A 73 -4.20 18.79 9.90
CA ALA A 73 -3.69 19.30 11.18
C ALA A 73 -3.78 18.24 12.29
N ASP A 74 -4.85 17.45 12.36
CA ASP A 74 -5.04 16.40 13.35
C ASP A 74 -3.97 15.29 13.21
N TYR A 75 -3.66 14.89 11.98
CA TYR A 75 -2.61 13.91 11.69
C TYR A 75 -1.21 14.45 12.02
N ARG A 76 -0.97 15.74 11.76
CA ARG A 76 0.29 16.40 12.12
C ARG A 76 0.44 16.52 13.64
N LEU A 77 -0.64 16.84 14.37
CA LEU A 77 -0.64 16.84 15.82
C LEU A 77 -0.22 15.48 16.38
N VAL A 78 -0.91 14.41 15.98
CA VAL A 78 -0.60 13.05 16.41
C VAL A 78 0.86 12.69 16.10
N LYS A 79 1.31 12.94 14.86
CA LYS A 79 2.70 12.70 14.46
C LYS A 79 3.71 13.46 15.32
N ASN A 80 3.45 14.73 15.63
CA ASN A 80 4.39 15.59 16.36
C ASN A 80 4.48 15.20 17.84
N GLU A 81 3.36 14.86 18.47
CA GLU A 81 3.30 14.51 19.89
C GLU A 81 3.65 13.04 20.17
N LEU A 82 3.18 12.11 19.32
CA LEU A 82 3.35 10.66 19.53
C LEU A 82 4.45 10.05 18.65
N GLY A 83 4.99 10.82 17.71
CA GLY A 83 6.05 10.41 16.79
C GLY A 83 5.56 9.67 15.54
N GLY A 84 6.49 9.29 14.67
CA GLY A 84 6.23 8.64 13.40
C GLY A 84 6.01 9.60 12.23
N THR A 85 5.39 9.12 11.18
CA THR A 85 5.02 9.88 9.98
C THR A 85 3.51 9.99 9.86
N VAL A 86 3.02 10.91 9.02
CA VAL A 86 1.57 10.97 8.69
C VAL A 86 1.07 9.63 8.16
N ASN A 87 1.88 8.94 7.35
CA ASN A 87 1.51 7.62 6.82
C ASN A 87 1.34 6.56 7.93
N ASP A 88 2.18 6.58 8.95
CA ASP A 88 2.07 5.66 10.09
C ASP A 88 0.78 5.93 10.87
N VAL A 89 0.39 7.21 11.04
CA VAL A 89 -0.88 7.59 11.67
C VAL A 89 -2.07 7.12 10.83
N LEU A 90 -2.03 7.30 9.50
CA LEU A 90 -3.07 6.83 8.58
C LEU A 90 -3.28 5.32 8.69
N LEU A 91 -2.20 4.53 8.64
CA LEU A 91 -2.27 3.07 8.78
C LEU A 91 -2.78 2.64 10.17
N THR A 92 -2.40 3.37 11.21
CA THR A 92 -2.87 3.13 12.59
C THR A 92 -4.37 3.36 12.71
N VAL A 93 -4.88 4.43 12.11
CA VAL A 93 -6.32 4.76 12.06
C VAL A 93 -7.09 3.68 11.32
N VAL A 94 -6.64 3.28 10.13
CA VAL A 94 -7.25 2.20 9.34
C VAL A 94 -7.24 0.87 10.12
N SER A 95 -6.12 0.54 10.77
CA SER A 95 -6.00 -0.66 11.60
C SER A 95 -7.01 -0.66 12.76
N GLY A 96 -7.18 0.47 13.44
CA GLY A 96 -8.16 0.60 14.53
C GLY A 96 -9.60 0.43 14.07
N ALA A 97 -9.95 1.05 12.94
CA ALA A 97 -11.26 0.91 12.33
C ALA A 97 -11.57 -0.54 11.96
N LEU A 98 -10.62 -1.21 11.30
CA LEU A 98 -10.75 -2.62 10.91
C LEU A 98 -10.85 -3.56 12.12
N GLY A 99 -10.05 -3.33 13.17
CA GLY A 99 -10.13 -4.10 14.41
C GLY A 99 -11.52 -4.01 15.06
N THR A 100 -12.07 -2.81 15.11
CA THR A 100 -13.44 -2.61 15.63
C THR A 100 -14.48 -3.29 14.74
N TRP A 101 -14.40 -3.13 13.42
CA TRP A 101 -15.30 -3.76 12.47
C TRP A 101 -15.24 -5.29 12.53
N LEU A 102 -14.06 -5.91 12.63
CA LEU A 102 -13.90 -7.35 12.77
C LEU A 102 -14.63 -7.86 14.03
N ARG A 103 -14.47 -7.15 15.15
CA ARG A 103 -15.15 -7.52 16.42
C ARG A 103 -16.67 -7.40 16.32
N THR A 104 -17.21 -6.39 15.62
CA THR A 104 -18.67 -6.30 15.38
C THR A 104 -19.22 -7.46 14.57
N ARG A 105 -18.38 -8.09 13.74
CA ARG A 105 -18.70 -9.32 13.00
C ARG A 105 -18.40 -10.61 13.77
N GLY A 106 -18.04 -10.52 15.05
CA GLY A 106 -17.73 -11.68 15.90
C GLY A 106 -16.39 -12.34 15.55
N VAL A 107 -15.53 -11.70 14.76
CA VAL A 107 -14.20 -12.21 14.41
C VAL A 107 -13.24 -11.89 15.55
N ARG A 108 -12.55 -12.91 16.06
CA ARG A 108 -11.50 -12.72 17.06
C ARG A 108 -10.30 -12.04 16.44
N THR A 109 -9.80 -11.01 17.10
CA THR A 109 -8.65 -10.24 16.63
C THR A 109 -7.34 -10.57 17.36
N ASP A 110 -7.38 -11.42 18.39
CA ASP A 110 -6.21 -11.79 19.20
C ASP A 110 -5.09 -12.36 18.32
N GLY A 111 -3.94 -11.70 18.29
CA GLY A 111 -2.77 -12.11 17.50
C GLY A 111 -2.94 -11.96 15.98
N VAL A 112 -4.03 -11.38 15.50
CA VAL A 112 -4.29 -11.20 14.06
C VAL A 112 -3.60 -9.94 13.56
N GLU A 113 -2.55 -10.10 12.77
CA GLU A 113 -1.90 -9.03 12.04
C GLU A 113 -2.36 -9.05 10.58
N MET A 114 -3.29 -8.16 10.23
CA MET A 114 -3.66 -7.95 8.84
C MET A 114 -2.55 -7.22 8.08
N ARG A 115 -2.55 -7.36 6.76
CA ARG A 115 -1.58 -6.70 5.89
C ARG A 115 -2.26 -5.86 4.83
N ALA A 116 -1.83 -4.61 4.72
CA ALA A 116 -2.22 -3.73 3.64
C ALA A 116 -1.18 -3.78 2.51
N LEU A 117 -1.65 -3.82 1.28
CA LEU A 117 -0.82 -3.50 0.11
C LEU A 117 -0.74 -1.98 0.00
N VAL A 118 0.44 -1.41 0.24
CA VAL A 118 0.65 0.05 0.26
C VAL A 118 1.61 0.43 -0.88
N PRO A 119 1.12 1.04 -1.97
CA PRO A 119 1.99 1.63 -2.97
C PRO A 119 2.76 2.83 -2.40
N VAL A 120 4.08 2.84 -2.54
CA VAL A 120 4.95 3.92 -2.07
C VAL A 120 5.78 4.43 -3.25
N SER A 121 5.86 5.75 -3.40
CA SER A 121 6.75 6.35 -4.39
C SER A 121 8.21 6.15 -3.96
N VAL A 122 9.02 5.64 -4.89
CA VAL A 122 10.48 5.47 -4.71
C VAL A 122 11.30 6.52 -5.45
N ARG A 123 10.68 7.65 -5.83
CA ARG A 123 11.39 8.76 -6.45
C ARG A 123 12.34 9.42 -5.45
N THR A 124 13.56 9.64 -5.91
CA THR A 124 14.52 10.48 -5.21
C THR A 124 14.16 11.96 -5.36
N SER A 125 14.69 12.82 -4.50
CA SER A 125 14.45 14.28 -4.56
C SER A 125 14.81 14.89 -5.92
N ASP A 126 15.79 14.33 -6.61
CA ASP A 126 16.32 14.83 -7.89
C ASP A 126 15.45 14.44 -9.10
N GLU A 127 14.54 13.46 -8.91
CA GLU A 127 13.61 12.97 -9.95
C GLU A 127 12.20 13.60 -9.86
N HIS A 128 12.04 14.64 -9.03
CA HIS A 128 10.78 15.37 -8.93
C HIS A 128 10.51 16.14 -10.22
N GLY A 129 9.49 15.71 -10.97
CA GLY A 129 9.08 16.33 -12.25
C GLY A 129 9.26 15.44 -13.47
N GLU A 130 9.96 14.32 -13.40
CA GLU A 130 10.02 13.36 -14.50
C GLU A 130 8.70 12.61 -14.69
N LEU A 131 8.32 12.38 -15.95
CA LEU A 131 7.14 11.60 -16.31
C LEU A 131 7.41 10.11 -16.10
N GLY A 132 6.46 9.40 -15.47
CA GLY A 132 6.53 7.97 -15.24
C GLY A 132 6.14 7.59 -13.80
N ASN A 133 5.49 6.45 -13.62
CA ASN A 133 5.13 5.93 -12.29
C ASN A 133 6.25 5.03 -11.77
N ARG A 134 7.05 5.54 -10.82
CA ARG A 134 8.00 4.73 -10.04
C ARG A 134 7.38 4.43 -8.67
N LEU A 135 6.53 3.41 -8.65
CA LEU A 135 5.89 2.93 -7.42
C LEU A 135 6.50 1.58 -7.04
N THR A 136 6.90 1.44 -5.81
CA THR A 136 7.13 0.14 -5.18
C THR A 136 5.94 -0.19 -4.29
N VAL A 137 5.71 -1.47 -4.09
CA VAL A 137 4.61 -1.93 -3.25
C VAL A 137 5.19 -2.45 -1.94
N MET A 138 4.68 -1.95 -0.82
CA MET A 138 5.05 -2.40 0.51
C MET A 138 3.86 -3.13 1.15
N ARG A 139 4.15 -4.12 1.99
CA ARG A 139 3.14 -4.79 2.81
C ARG A 139 3.16 -4.17 4.20
N GLY A 140 2.33 -3.13 4.39
CA GLY A 140 2.20 -2.45 5.67
C GLY A 140 1.42 -3.30 6.67
N PRO A 141 1.92 -3.47 7.91
CA PRO A 141 1.19 -4.19 8.94
C PRO A 141 0.00 -3.38 9.43
N LEU A 142 -1.09 -4.09 9.69
CA LEU A 142 -2.29 -3.56 10.34
C LEU A 142 -2.56 -4.40 11.59
N PRO A 143 -1.97 -4.03 12.75
CA PRO A 143 -2.08 -4.78 14.00
C PRO A 143 -3.46 -4.58 14.63
N VAL A 144 -4.49 -5.23 14.08
CA VAL A 144 -5.89 -5.15 14.55
C VAL A 144 -6.09 -5.77 15.94
N TYR A 145 -5.10 -6.50 16.44
CA TYR A 145 -5.06 -7.10 17.76
C TYR A 145 -4.66 -6.14 18.89
N VAL A 146 -4.10 -4.97 18.54
CA VAL A 146 -3.68 -3.99 19.54
C VAL A 146 -4.80 -3.00 19.78
N ASP A 147 -5.41 -3.04 20.96
CA ASP A 147 -6.55 -2.17 21.29
C ASP A 147 -6.13 -0.74 21.63
N ASP A 148 -5.03 -0.57 22.37
CA ASP A 148 -4.52 0.76 22.71
C ASP A 148 -4.02 1.49 21.47
N PRO A 149 -4.54 2.70 21.17
CA PRO A 149 -4.21 3.42 19.93
C PRO A 149 -2.75 3.90 19.88
N VAL A 150 -2.14 4.23 21.02
CA VAL A 150 -0.75 4.70 21.09
C VAL A 150 0.21 3.52 20.92
N ALA A 151 -0.07 2.40 21.57
CA ALA A 151 0.69 1.16 21.38
C ALA A 151 0.58 0.68 19.92
N ARG A 152 -0.62 0.74 19.32
CA ARG A 152 -0.84 0.41 17.91
C ARG A 152 0.02 1.27 16.97
N LEU A 153 0.08 2.60 17.22
CA LEU A 153 0.95 3.50 16.46
C LEU A 153 2.43 3.11 16.61
N GLY A 154 2.85 2.72 17.81
CA GLY A 154 4.21 2.23 18.06
C GLY A 154 4.56 1.00 17.23
N VAL A 155 3.65 0.01 17.17
CA VAL A 155 3.83 -1.22 16.37
C VAL A 155 3.89 -0.90 14.88
N VAL A 156 2.95 -0.10 14.36
CA VAL A 156 2.93 0.29 12.93
C VAL A 156 4.21 1.03 12.56
N ARG A 157 4.63 2.00 13.38
CA ARG A 157 5.85 2.78 13.15
C ARG A 157 7.09 1.90 13.09
N ALA A 158 7.30 1.03 14.08
CA ALA A 158 8.45 0.14 14.13
C ALA A 158 8.53 -0.74 12.86
N ALA A 159 7.42 -1.36 12.47
CA ALA A 159 7.37 -2.20 11.30
C ALA A 159 7.54 -1.44 9.97
N MET A 160 7.00 -0.22 9.86
CA MET A 160 7.21 0.62 8.67
C MET A 160 8.65 1.12 8.55
N ASP A 161 9.33 1.41 9.67
CA ASP A 161 10.74 1.79 9.68
C ASP A 161 11.63 0.61 9.30
N ASP A 162 11.33 -0.61 9.74
CA ASP A 162 12.03 -1.84 9.32
C ASP A 162 11.86 -2.11 7.83
N LEU A 163 10.64 -1.96 7.31
CA LEU A 163 10.35 -2.10 5.88
C LEU A 163 11.10 -1.08 5.01
N LYS A 164 11.18 0.18 5.46
CA LYS A 164 11.95 1.21 4.74
C LYS A 164 13.45 0.88 4.73
N ARG A 165 14.00 0.47 5.87
CA ARG A 165 15.42 0.10 5.98
C ARG A 165 15.78 -1.09 5.10
N SER A 166 14.96 -2.14 5.09
CA SER A 166 15.19 -3.30 4.24
C SER A 166 15.16 -2.97 2.75
N LYS A 167 14.28 -2.03 2.32
CA LYS A 167 14.16 -1.61 0.92
C LYS A 167 15.19 -0.56 0.50
N GLN A 168 15.75 0.22 1.40
CA GLN A 168 16.89 1.09 1.10
C GLN A 168 18.18 0.30 0.85
N ALA A 169 18.29 -0.91 1.41
CA ALA A 169 19.39 -1.81 1.12
C ALA A 169 19.25 -2.52 -0.25
N VAL A 170 18.02 -2.62 -0.77
CA VAL A 170 17.69 -3.23 -2.07
C VAL A 170 17.34 -2.09 -3.02
N GLY A 171 18.31 -1.66 -3.82
CA GLY A 171 18.16 -0.52 -4.74
C GLY A 171 16.91 -0.61 -5.63
N ALA A 172 16.26 0.53 -5.82
CA ALA A 172 15.00 0.74 -6.57
C ALA A 172 15.05 0.35 -8.07
N SER A 173 16.14 -0.22 -8.56
CA SER A 173 16.42 -0.52 -9.98
C SER A 173 15.74 -1.78 -10.52
N THR A 174 15.17 -2.62 -9.65
CA THR A 174 14.86 -4.03 -9.97
C THR A 174 13.57 -4.23 -10.76
N LEU A 175 12.50 -3.50 -10.45
CA LEU A 175 11.19 -3.74 -11.07
C LEU A 175 11.11 -3.27 -12.53
N VAL A 176 11.94 -2.31 -12.94
CA VAL A 176 11.97 -1.81 -14.33
C VAL A 176 12.67 -2.81 -15.25
N ALA A 177 13.73 -3.48 -14.76
CA ALA A 177 14.53 -4.38 -15.58
C ALA A 177 13.83 -5.70 -15.93
N VAL A 178 12.95 -6.20 -15.05
CA VAL A 178 12.21 -7.45 -15.29
C VAL A 178 11.12 -7.26 -16.35
N ASN A 179 10.48 -6.09 -16.41
CA ASN A 179 9.45 -5.79 -17.41
C ASN A 179 9.98 -5.80 -18.86
N ASP A 180 11.24 -5.48 -19.07
CA ASP A 180 11.84 -5.42 -20.43
C ASP A 180 12.37 -6.77 -20.92
N ILE A 181 12.53 -7.77 -20.04
CA ILE A 181 13.21 -9.04 -20.36
C ILE A 181 12.29 -10.25 -20.23
N ALA A 182 11.27 -10.20 -19.35
CA ALA A 182 10.41 -11.35 -19.10
C ALA A 182 9.34 -11.55 -20.18
N PRO A 183 9.06 -12.79 -20.61
CA PRO A 183 7.96 -13.10 -21.52
C PRO A 183 6.61 -12.62 -20.95
N PRO A 184 5.65 -12.15 -21.79
CA PRO A 184 4.34 -11.67 -21.33
C PRO A 184 3.58 -12.66 -20.43
N ALA A 185 3.73 -13.95 -20.67
CA ALA A 185 3.11 -15.00 -19.85
C ALA A 185 3.67 -15.03 -18.42
N VAL A 186 4.98 -14.79 -18.25
CA VAL A 186 5.63 -14.73 -16.93
C VAL A 186 5.19 -13.47 -16.19
N LEU A 187 5.11 -12.33 -16.88
CA LEU A 187 4.61 -11.08 -16.30
C LEU A 187 3.15 -11.19 -15.86
N ALA A 188 2.30 -11.83 -16.69
CA ALA A 188 0.90 -12.09 -16.33
C ALA A 188 0.75 -13.01 -15.10
N GLN A 189 1.63 -14.00 -14.96
CA GLN A 189 1.65 -14.89 -13.80
C GLN A 189 2.16 -14.16 -12.55
N ALA A 190 3.22 -13.38 -12.69
CA ALA A 190 3.78 -12.57 -11.60
C ALA A 190 2.77 -11.53 -11.07
N SER A 191 2.02 -10.86 -11.96
CA SER A 191 0.98 -9.91 -11.56
C SER A 191 -0.16 -10.60 -10.80
N ARG A 192 -0.58 -11.80 -11.20
CA ARG A 192 -1.59 -12.59 -10.45
C ARG A 192 -1.11 -12.97 -9.06
N LEU A 193 0.16 -13.36 -8.92
CA LEU A 193 0.75 -13.68 -7.63
C LEU A 193 0.83 -12.44 -6.73
N GLN A 194 1.17 -11.28 -7.30
CA GLN A 194 1.28 -10.02 -6.55
C GLN A 194 -0.03 -9.60 -5.88
N PHE A 195 -1.18 -9.93 -6.48
CA PHE A 195 -2.52 -9.65 -5.95
C PHE A 195 -3.16 -10.86 -5.24
N SER A 196 -2.37 -11.85 -4.83
CA SER A 196 -2.87 -12.99 -4.08
C SER A 196 -3.36 -12.59 -2.68
N THR A 197 -4.52 -13.10 -2.26
CA THR A 197 -5.08 -12.94 -0.91
C THR A 197 -4.16 -13.50 0.19
N ARG A 198 -3.19 -14.35 -0.17
CA ARG A 198 -2.15 -14.83 0.75
C ARG A 198 -1.12 -13.77 1.10
N LEU A 199 -0.98 -12.71 0.31
CA LEU A 199 0.04 -11.69 0.50
C LEU A 199 -0.45 -10.51 1.34
N PHE A 200 -1.73 -10.14 1.18
CA PHE A 200 -2.34 -9.00 1.87
C PHE A 200 -3.87 -9.18 1.97
N ASN A 201 -4.50 -8.38 2.81
CA ASN A 201 -5.94 -8.43 3.06
C ASN A 201 -6.71 -7.33 2.32
N LEU A 202 -6.11 -6.16 2.12
CA LEU A 202 -6.72 -5.03 1.45
C LEU A 202 -5.69 -4.10 0.83
N LEU A 203 -6.12 -3.28 -0.12
CA LEU A 203 -5.32 -2.20 -0.70
C LEU A 203 -5.52 -0.93 0.14
N VAL A 204 -4.42 -0.29 0.58
CA VAL A 204 -4.43 1.05 1.19
C VAL A 204 -3.49 1.94 0.42
N THR A 205 -4.00 2.96 -0.26
CA THR A 205 -3.17 3.92 -0.98
C THR A 205 -3.13 5.25 -0.25
N ASN A 206 -1.98 5.91 -0.23
CA ASN A 206 -1.86 7.27 0.28
C ASN A 206 -1.09 8.12 -0.75
N ILE A 207 -1.77 9.09 -1.32
CA ILE A 207 -1.23 9.99 -2.34
C ILE A 207 -1.22 11.40 -1.78
N PRO A 208 -0.04 12.00 -1.51
CA PRO A 208 0.03 13.41 -1.14
C PRO A 208 -0.40 14.27 -2.33
N GLY A 209 -1.49 15.01 -2.16
CA GLY A 209 -1.99 15.96 -3.13
C GLY A 209 -1.58 17.39 -2.81
N PRO A 210 -1.95 18.35 -3.67
CA PRO A 210 -1.57 19.76 -3.54
C PRO A 210 -2.20 20.38 -2.29
N GLN A 211 -1.38 21.11 -1.53
CA GLN A 211 -1.83 21.81 -0.32
C GLN A 211 -2.19 23.29 -0.63
N VAL A 212 -2.65 23.52 -1.84
CA VAL A 212 -3.17 24.80 -2.34
C VAL A 212 -4.50 24.56 -3.02
N PRO A 213 -5.45 25.52 -2.96
CA PRO A 213 -6.75 25.35 -3.59
C PRO A 213 -6.61 25.29 -5.12
N LEU A 214 -7.22 24.29 -5.72
CA LEU A 214 -7.36 24.16 -7.17
C LEU A 214 -8.66 24.80 -7.65
N TYR A 215 -8.66 25.25 -8.90
CA TYR A 215 -9.83 25.88 -9.53
C TYR A 215 -10.12 25.25 -10.88
N ILE A 216 -11.37 24.99 -11.16
CA ILE A 216 -11.86 24.49 -12.44
C ILE A 216 -12.88 25.49 -12.97
N LEU A 217 -12.64 26.10 -14.13
CA LEU A 217 -13.51 27.12 -14.75
C LEU A 217 -13.87 28.26 -13.77
N GLY A 218 -12.89 28.72 -12.99
CA GLY A 218 -13.09 29.80 -12.00
C GLY A 218 -13.81 29.38 -10.71
N LYS A 219 -14.19 28.12 -10.55
CA LYS A 219 -14.78 27.58 -9.31
C LYS A 219 -13.74 26.84 -8.49
N LYS A 220 -13.69 27.12 -7.19
CA LYS A 220 -12.81 26.41 -6.25
C LYS A 220 -13.25 24.94 -6.16
N LEU A 221 -12.30 24.01 -6.30
CA LEU A 221 -12.49 22.61 -5.98
C LEU A 221 -12.57 22.47 -4.45
N GLN A 222 -13.71 21.99 -3.94
CA GLN A 222 -13.95 21.91 -2.50
C GLN A 222 -13.32 20.66 -1.90
N ASP A 223 -13.57 19.50 -2.52
CA ASP A 223 -13.17 18.19 -2.04
C ASP A 223 -12.62 17.35 -3.19
N LEU A 224 -11.72 16.42 -2.88
CA LEU A 224 -11.11 15.51 -3.83
C LEU A 224 -11.04 14.10 -3.24
N PHE A 225 -12.12 13.32 -3.39
CA PHE A 225 -12.17 11.97 -2.87
C PHE A 225 -11.48 10.98 -3.82
N PRO A 226 -10.42 10.30 -3.35
CA PRO A 226 -9.71 9.31 -4.15
C PRO A 226 -10.50 8.01 -4.25
N LEU A 227 -10.30 7.29 -5.35
CA LEU A 227 -10.86 5.97 -5.57
C LEU A 227 -9.74 4.99 -5.95
N ALA A 228 -9.69 3.83 -5.30
CA ALA A 228 -8.81 2.74 -5.68
C ALA A 228 -9.64 1.55 -6.19
N PHE A 229 -9.04 0.70 -7.03
CA PHE A 229 -9.69 -0.52 -7.51
C PHE A 229 -9.70 -1.61 -6.42
N LEU A 230 -10.62 -2.56 -6.52
CA LEU A 230 -10.60 -3.80 -5.73
C LEU A 230 -9.80 -4.84 -6.49
N PRO A 231 -8.67 -5.33 -5.96
CA PRO A 231 -8.02 -6.52 -6.49
C PRO A 231 -8.93 -7.73 -6.36
N ASP A 232 -8.79 -8.70 -7.26
CA ASP A 232 -9.57 -9.93 -7.22
C ASP A 232 -9.41 -10.64 -5.87
N GLY A 233 -10.52 -11.09 -5.28
CA GLY A 233 -10.53 -11.72 -3.96
C GLY A 233 -10.38 -10.74 -2.77
N HIS A 234 -10.41 -9.42 -2.99
CA HIS A 234 -10.29 -8.41 -1.92
C HIS A 234 -11.52 -7.51 -1.90
N ALA A 235 -12.30 -7.59 -0.84
CA ALA A 235 -13.60 -6.91 -0.74
C ALA A 235 -13.51 -5.43 -0.31
N LEU A 236 -12.32 -4.92 0.08
CA LEU A 236 -12.13 -3.54 0.51
C LEU A 236 -10.85 -2.94 -0.08
N ALA A 237 -10.96 -1.70 -0.54
CA ALA A 237 -9.83 -0.81 -0.81
C ALA A 237 -10.06 0.54 -0.12
N VAL A 238 -9.01 1.08 0.49
CA VAL A 238 -9.00 2.39 1.13
C VAL A 238 -8.02 3.28 0.38
N ALA A 239 -8.54 4.26 -0.33
CA ALA A 239 -7.74 5.29 -0.97
C ALA A 239 -7.71 6.54 -0.09
N ILE A 240 -6.52 7.13 0.08
CA ILE A 240 -6.32 8.31 0.91
C ILE A 240 -5.61 9.37 0.07
N MET A 241 -6.05 10.61 0.18
CA MET A 241 -5.40 11.75 -0.47
C MET A 241 -5.44 12.96 0.44
N SER A 242 -4.36 13.74 0.44
CA SER A 242 -4.39 15.06 1.08
C SER A 242 -4.65 16.15 0.06
N TYR A 243 -5.54 17.10 0.36
CA TYR A 243 -5.85 18.23 -0.50
C TYR A 243 -6.25 19.44 0.34
N ASP A 244 -5.67 20.63 0.05
CA ASP A 244 -6.01 21.94 0.64
C ASP A 244 -6.20 21.88 2.17
N GLY A 245 -5.28 21.24 2.89
CA GLY A 245 -5.31 21.10 4.35
C GLY A 245 -6.21 19.99 4.89
N MET A 246 -6.84 19.20 4.03
CA MET A 246 -7.69 18.06 4.40
C MET A 246 -7.04 16.73 4.07
N ILE A 247 -7.48 15.67 4.74
CA ILE A 247 -7.24 14.26 4.41
C ILE A 247 -8.58 13.66 3.98
N GLU A 248 -8.63 13.19 2.76
CA GLU A 248 -9.81 12.61 2.15
C GLU A 248 -9.64 11.10 2.02
N TYR A 249 -10.61 10.34 2.53
CA TYR A 249 -10.68 8.89 2.37
C TYR A 249 -11.79 8.54 1.40
N GLY A 250 -11.48 7.67 0.45
CA GLY A 250 -12.47 6.97 -0.36
C GLY A 250 -12.38 5.47 -0.06
N LEU A 251 -13.44 4.92 0.51
CA LEU A 251 -13.58 3.50 0.80
C LEU A 251 -14.40 2.85 -0.30
N LEU A 252 -13.78 2.00 -1.10
CA LEU A 252 -14.47 1.19 -2.10
C LEU A 252 -14.59 -0.24 -1.60
N ALA A 253 -15.78 -0.80 -1.64
CA ALA A 253 -16.06 -2.14 -1.18
C ALA A 253 -16.89 -2.95 -2.18
N ASP A 254 -16.80 -4.26 -2.08
CA ASP A 254 -17.77 -5.16 -2.69
C ASP A 254 -19.13 -4.95 -2.02
N PHE A 255 -20.19 -4.89 -2.84
CA PHE A 255 -21.52 -4.52 -2.40
C PHE A 255 -22.13 -5.52 -1.43
N ASP A 256 -21.94 -6.81 -1.70
CA ASP A 256 -22.54 -7.90 -0.95
C ASP A 256 -21.68 -8.31 0.25
N ALA A 257 -20.35 -8.27 0.10
CA ALA A 257 -19.41 -8.65 1.16
C ALA A 257 -19.37 -7.64 2.32
N LEU A 258 -19.51 -6.32 2.01
CA LEU A 258 -19.47 -5.25 3.00
C LEU A 258 -20.74 -4.39 3.00
N PRO A 259 -21.90 -4.92 3.38
CA PRO A 259 -23.12 -4.13 3.53
C PRO A 259 -23.00 -3.07 4.65
N ASP A 260 -22.07 -3.27 5.57
CA ASP A 260 -21.75 -2.46 6.74
C ASP A 260 -20.48 -1.61 6.57
N LEU A 261 -20.16 -1.18 5.34
CA LEU A 261 -19.00 -0.32 5.04
C LEU A 261 -18.96 0.95 5.90
N ASP A 262 -20.12 1.49 6.26
CA ASP A 262 -20.24 2.68 7.11
C ASP A 262 -19.73 2.47 8.53
N VAL A 263 -19.71 1.23 9.02
CA VAL A 263 -19.09 0.88 10.32
C VAL A 263 -17.58 1.10 10.27
N ILE A 264 -16.93 0.75 9.14
CA ILE A 264 -15.49 1.00 8.93
C ILE A 264 -15.24 2.52 8.83
N ALA A 265 -16.07 3.24 8.06
CA ALA A 265 -15.96 4.68 7.93
C ALA A 265 -16.08 5.40 9.29
N HIS A 266 -17.08 5.06 10.08
CA HIS A 266 -17.23 5.56 11.45
C HIS A 266 -16.05 5.16 12.35
N GLY A 267 -15.54 3.94 12.19
CA GLY A 267 -14.36 3.45 12.90
C GLY A 267 -13.12 4.30 12.63
N ILE A 268 -12.94 4.78 11.40
CA ILE A 268 -11.85 5.71 11.03
C ILE A 268 -11.97 7.03 11.82
N ASP A 269 -13.18 7.61 11.92
CA ASP A 269 -13.43 8.81 12.72
C ASP A 269 -13.11 8.59 14.20
N VAL A 270 -13.56 7.48 14.77
CA VAL A 270 -13.34 7.16 16.18
C VAL A 270 -11.85 6.94 16.46
N ALA A 271 -11.16 6.18 15.60
CA ALA A 271 -9.74 5.87 15.78
C ALA A 271 -8.87 7.15 15.73
N LEU A 272 -9.16 8.08 14.81
CA LEU A 272 -8.43 9.35 14.77
C LEU A 272 -8.70 10.20 16.01
N ARG A 273 -9.98 10.38 16.40
CA ARG A 273 -10.33 11.16 17.60
C ARG A 273 -9.62 10.65 18.85
N THR A 274 -9.54 9.33 19.01
CA THR A 274 -8.86 8.73 20.17
C THR A 274 -7.36 9.03 20.16
N LEU A 275 -6.69 8.98 18.99
CA LEU A 275 -5.28 9.36 18.86
C LEU A 275 -5.06 10.84 19.11
N VAL A 276 -5.94 11.72 18.62
CA VAL A 276 -5.86 13.17 18.85
C VAL A 276 -6.02 13.48 20.33
N GLN A 277 -6.95 12.83 21.03
CA GLN A 277 -7.11 12.97 22.48
C GLN A 277 -5.86 12.49 23.23
N ALA A 278 -5.27 11.36 22.84
CA ALA A 278 -4.05 10.86 23.45
C ALA A 278 -2.88 11.83 23.23
N ALA A 279 -2.74 12.40 22.04
CA ALA A 279 -1.73 13.39 21.71
C ALA A 279 -1.90 14.66 22.55
N ALA A 280 -3.13 15.18 22.67
CA ALA A 280 -3.43 16.38 23.46
C ALA A 280 -3.17 16.19 24.97
N ASN A 281 -3.35 14.97 25.48
CA ASN A 281 -3.13 14.66 26.90
C ASN A 281 -1.65 14.33 27.22
N GLY A 282 -0.75 14.37 26.25
CA GLY A 282 0.67 14.07 26.45
C GLY A 282 0.96 12.61 26.84
N SER A 283 0.08 11.68 26.47
CA SER A 283 0.15 10.25 26.82
C SER A 283 1.17 9.45 25.99
N GLY A 284 2.06 10.12 25.25
CA GLY A 284 3.15 9.47 24.53
C GLY A 284 4.33 9.14 25.45
N PRO A 285 5.11 8.07 25.18
CA PRO A 285 6.36 7.84 25.87
C PRO A 285 7.28 9.04 25.63
N ARG A 286 7.56 9.83 26.67
CA ARG A 286 8.61 10.85 26.62
C ARG A 286 9.91 10.09 26.41
N LEU A 287 10.47 10.15 25.21
CA LEU A 287 11.84 9.71 24.98
C LEU A 287 12.70 10.63 25.88
N SER A 288 13.18 10.05 26.99
CA SER A 288 14.22 10.70 27.79
C SER A 288 15.43 10.89 26.87
N THR A 289 15.76 12.15 26.64
CA THR A 289 16.99 12.62 26.00
C THR A 289 18.22 12.09 26.72
#